data_26c8de36b576318040e57dce2aa16dd2
#
_entry.id   26c8de36b576318040e57dce2aa16dd2
#
_cell.length_a   1.000
_cell.length_b   1.000
_cell.length_c   1.000
_cell.angle_alpha   90.00
_cell.angle_beta   90.00
_cell.angle_gamma   90.00
#
_symmetry.space_group_name_H-M   'P 1'
#
loop_
_entity.id
_entity.type
_entity.pdbx_description
1 polymer ?
#
loop_
_entity_poly.entity_id
_entity_poly.type
_entity_poly.pdbx_seq_one_letter_code
_entity_poly.pdbx_strand_id
1 'polypeptide(L)'
;MIRILHSVSNMDRAGIETMLMNYYRHIDRSKIQFDFLCNKKKPGAYDAEIKEMGGNIYHTPGLNPAKYPSYLKCMKKIFEENPEYKIVEAHNGALGVYALHAAKVNHIPVRIFHAHGASITRDWKLPIKLVCKALLPSNMNQHFSCGIEAARCYFGEKVVERNDYELIPNAIEVNRFVFDSTIRNRIRHDNHLENKHIVGHVGRFMSQKNHTFLLDVFAEVSKRDSLAHLVLLGDGELMDAMKEKASNLGIKDRVTFVGNVGSGISSCRIGSEEKAIYPFLLL
;
A
#
# COMPACT_ATOMS: atom_id res chain seq x y z
N MET A 1 9.60 -18.50 -19.47
CA MET A 1 9.21 -17.78 -18.24
C MET A 1 8.71 -16.41 -18.66
N ILE A 2 7.53 -15.99 -18.20
CA ILE A 2 6.94 -14.66 -18.46
C ILE A 2 7.45 -13.71 -17.37
N ARG A 3 7.98 -12.53 -17.75
CA ARG A 3 8.35 -11.49 -16.80
C ARG A 3 7.33 -10.34 -16.88
N ILE A 4 6.83 -9.89 -15.73
CA ILE A 4 5.89 -8.77 -15.61
C ILE A 4 6.62 -7.62 -14.90
N LEU A 5 6.66 -6.46 -15.54
CA LEU A 5 7.27 -5.26 -14.96
C LEU A 5 6.19 -4.41 -14.25
N HIS A 6 6.19 -4.43 -12.93
CA HIS A 6 5.26 -3.68 -12.09
C HIS A 6 5.77 -2.27 -11.80
N SER A 7 5.05 -1.24 -12.23
CA SER A 7 5.39 0.15 -11.90
C SER A 7 4.74 0.56 -10.58
N VAL A 8 5.58 0.86 -9.59
CA VAL A 8 5.20 1.22 -8.22
C VAL A 8 5.95 2.48 -7.75
N SER A 9 5.53 3.04 -6.62
CA SER A 9 6.27 4.18 -6.03
C SER A 9 7.61 3.77 -5.46
N ASN A 10 7.64 2.72 -4.66
CA ASN A 10 8.81 2.10 -4.03
C ASN A 10 8.35 0.76 -3.44
N MET A 11 9.23 -0.22 -3.25
CA MET A 11 8.87 -1.50 -2.62
C MET A 11 8.99 -1.43 -1.09
N ASP A 12 8.24 -0.51 -0.48
CA ASP A 12 8.13 -0.36 0.97
C ASP A 12 6.90 -1.09 1.53
N ARG A 13 6.76 -1.16 2.86
CA ARG A 13 5.61 -1.80 3.53
C ARG A 13 4.38 -0.89 3.45
N ALA A 14 3.69 -0.89 2.30
CA ALA A 14 2.42 -0.22 2.08
C ALA A 14 1.44 -1.18 1.39
N GLY A 15 0.17 -0.78 1.23
CA GLY A 15 -0.90 -1.70 0.82
C GLY A 15 -0.69 -2.36 -0.53
N ILE A 16 -0.30 -1.59 -1.55
CA ILE A 16 -0.07 -2.09 -2.91
C ILE A 16 1.15 -3.01 -2.95
N GLU A 17 2.24 -2.57 -2.37
CA GLU A 17 3.51 -3.29 -2.33
C GLU A 17 3.36 -4.60 -1.55
N THR A 18 2.65 -4.58 -0.43
CA THR A 18 2.35 -5.79 0.35
C THR A 18 1.45 -6.76 -0.43
N MET A 19 0.45 -6.26 -1.14
CA MET A 19 -0.38 -7.08 -2.03
C MET A 19 0.46 -7.75 -3.11
N LEU A 20 1.31 -7.00 -3.81
CA LEU A 20 2.21 -7.55 -4.83
C LEU A 20 3.14 -8.62 -4.26
N MET A 21 3.71 -8.39 -3.07
CA MET A 21 4.56 -9.39 -2.42
C MET A 21 3.76 -10.64 -1.99
N ASN A 22 2.51 -10.48 -1.54
CA ASN A 22 1.66 -11.63 -1.24
C ASN A 22 1.42 -12.50 -2.48
N TYR A 23 1.14 -11.89 -3.63
CA TYR A 23 1.05 -12.63 -4.90
C TYR A 23 2.41 -13.23 -5.29
N TYR A 24 3.49 -12.46 -5.22
CA TYR A 24 4.81 -12.88 -5.67
C TYR A 24 5.37 -14.09 -4.89
N ARG A 25 5.05 -14.20 -3.60
CA ARG A 25 5.42 -15.34 -2.76
C ARG A 25 4.69 -16.63 -3.14
N HIS A 26 3.50 -16.54 -3.75
CA HIS A 26 2.62 -17.67 -4.02
C HIS A 26 2.53 -18.09 -5.49
N ILE A 27 2.99 -17.26 -6.42
CA ILE A 27 3.03 -17.63 -7.85
C ILE A 27 4.10 -18.70 -8.12
N ASP A 28 3.89 -19.48 -9.17
CA ASP A 28 4.92 -20.37 -9.72
C ASP A 28 5.98 -19.54 -10.45
N ARG A 29 7.07 -19.21 -9.74
CA ARG A 29 8.16 -18.38 -10.26
C ARG A 29 8.96 -19.04 -11.38
N SER A 30 8.77 -20.32 -11.65
CA SER A 30 9.33 -20.95 -12.84
C SER A 30 8.60 -20.55 -14.13
N LYS A 31 7.34 -20.13 -14.01
CA LYS A 31 6.48 -19.70 -15.13
C LYS A 31 6.35 -18.19 -15.24
N ILE A 32 6.13 -17.52 -14.09
CA ILE A 32 5.89 -16.07 -14.02
C ILE A 32 6.86 -15.46 -13.01
N GLN A 33 7.52 -14.38 -13.40
CA GLN A 33 8.44 -13.63 -12.56
C GLN A 33 8.03 -12.17 -12.50
N PHE A 34 8.09 -11.57 -11.31
CA PHE A 34 7.82 -10.15 -11.10
C PHE A 34 9.13 -9.36 -11.04
N ASP A 35 9.11 -8.21 -11.72
CA ASP A 35 10.14 -7.19 -11.64
C ASP A 35 9.49 -5.85 -11.30
N PHE A 36 10.23 -4.96 -10.70
CA PHE A 36 9.68 -3.73 -10.13
C PHE A 36 10.37 -2.49 -10.67
N LEU A 37 9.56 -1.53 -11.09
CA LEU A 37 9.95 -0.23 -11.57
C LEU A 37 9.61 0.81 -10.51
N CYS A 38 10.60 1.25 -9.73
CA CYS A 38 10.44 2.17 -8.61
C CYS A 38 10.75 3.60 -9.01
N ASN A 39 9.87 4.55 -8.64
CA ASN A 39 10.05 5.97 -8.94
C ASN A 39 10.80 6.75 -7.86
N LYS A 40 11.15 6.09 -6.76
CA LYS A 40 11.97 6.64 -5.68
C LYS A 40 13.32 5.92 -5.67
N LYS A 41 14.38 6.66 -5.35
CA LYS A 41 15.73 6.11 -5.25
C LYS A 41 16.05 5.47 -3.89
N LYS A 42 15.20 5.71 -2.87
CA LYS A 42 15.39 5.13 -1.54
C LYS A 42 15.14 3.62 -1.61
N PRO A 43 16.01 2.78 -1.03
CA PRO A 43 15.75 1.35 -0.92
C PRO A 43 14.41 1.06 -0.24
N GLY A 44 13.68 0.09 -0.75
CA GLY A 44 12.43 -0.40 -0.18
C GLY A 44 12.65 -1.53 0.82
N ALA A 45 11.70 -1.73 1.72
CA ALA A 45 11.78 -2.78 2.74
C ALA A 45 11.73 -4.20 2.14
N TYR A 46 11.21 -4.35 0.93
CA TYR A 46 11.11 -5.64 0.24
C TYR A 46 12.25 -5.90 -0.77
N ASP A 47 13.19 -4.96 -0.97
CA ASP A 47 14.21 -5.06 -2.02
C ASP A 47 15.10 -6.30 -1.90
N ALA A 48 15.48 -6.67 -0.67
CA ALA A 48 16.31 -7.86 -0.43
C ALA A 48 15.53 -9.14 -0.81
N GLU A 49 14.31 -9.27 -0.30
CA GLU A 49 13.44 -10.42 -0.57
C GLU A 49 13.12 -10.58 -2.06
N ILE A 50 12.83 -9.47 -2.77
CA ILE A 50 12.59 -9.49 -4.22
C ILE A 50 13.79 -10.07 -4.97
N LYS A 51 15.01 -9.64 -4.61
CA LYS A 51 16.25 -10.14 -5.25
C LYS A 51 16.50 -11.61 -4.95
N GLU A 52 16.30 -12.04 -3.71
CA GLU A 52 16.40 -13.45 -3.32
C GLU A 52 15.40 -14.35 -4.09
N MET A 53 14.23 -13.80 -4.41
CA MET A 53 13.21 -14.47 -5.21
C MET A 53 13.48 -14.42 -6.72
N GLY A 54 14.56 -13.77 -7.18
CA GLY A 54 14.97 -13.66 -8.58
C GLY A 54 14.35 -12.50 -9.35
N GLY A 55 13.69 -11.56 -8.66
CA GLY A 55 13.14 -10.34 -9.25
C GLY A 55 14.16 -9.22 -9.37
N ASN A 56 13.98 -8.37 -10.38
CA ASN A 56 14.80 -7.19 -10.61
C ASN A 56 14.08 -5.93 -10.09
N ILE A 57 14.87 -4.95 -9.65
CA ILE A 57 14.37 -3.65 -9.24
C ILE A 57 15.09 -2.58 -10.05
N TYR A 58 14.32 -1.79 -10.80
CA TYR A 58 14.81 -0.67 -11.60
C TYR A 58 14.35 0.65 -10.96
N HIS A 59 15.25 1.62 -10.89
CA HIS A 59 14.93 2.96 -10.40
C HIS A 59 14.83 3.95 -11.55
N THR A 60 13.69 4.62 -11.68
CA THR A 60 13.46 5.64 -12.70
C THR A 60 13.57 7.06 -12.14
N PRO A 61 13.75 8.07 -13.01
CA PRO A 61 13.47 9.44 -12.63
C PRO A 61 12.06 9.60 -12.08
N GLY A 62 11.89 10.49 -11.09
CA GLY A 62 10.58 10.70 -10.47
C GLY A 62 9.51 11.14 -11.49
N LEU A 63 8.25 10.77 -11.22
CA LEU A 63 7.09 11.08 -12.05
C LEU A 63 6.75 12.59 -11.97
N ASN A 64 7.38 13.35 -12.82
CA ASN A 64 7.26 14.80 -12.94
C ASN A 64 7.33 15.19 -14.43
N PRO A 65 6.45 16.05 -14.96
CA PRO A 65 6.48 16.48 -16.35
C PRO A 65 7.85 16.99 -16.82
N ALA A 66 8.57 17.75 -15.99
CA ALA A 66 9.91 18.24 -16.33
C ALA A 66 10.97 17.14 -16.48
N LYS A 67 10.78 15.98 -15.87
CA LYS A 67 11.68 14.82 -15.95
C LYS A 67 11.22 13.78 -16.97
N TYR A 68 10.13 14.04 -17.67
CA TYR A 68 9.52 13.05 -18.57
C TYR A 68 10.44 12.60 -19.70
N PRO A 69 11.21 13.48 -20.40
CA PRO A 69 12.17 13.01 -21.40
C PRO A 69 13.24 12.07 -20.85
N SER A 70 13.75 12.37 -19.64
CA SER A 70 14.71 11.49 -18.95
C SER A 70 14.08 10.16 -18.54
N TYR A 71 12.79 10.18 -18.14
CA TYR A 71 12.03 8.98 -17.83
C TYR A 71 11.88 8.08 -19.06
N LEU A 72 11.48 8.63 -20.22
CA LEU A 72 11.37 7.89 -21.48
C LEU A 72 12.70 7.28 -21.91
N LYS A 73 13.81 8.04 -21.80
CA LYS A 73 15.15 7.53 -22.11
C LYS A 73 15.54 6.36 -21.20
N CYS A 74 15.23 6.46 -19.90
CA CYS A 74 15.47 5.38 -18.93
C CYS A 74 14.65 4.14 -19.29
N MET A 75 13.35 4.28 -19.57
CA MET A 75 12.46 3.18 -19.93
C MET A 75 12.88 2.51 -21.24
N LYS A 76 13.26 3.30 -22.25
CA LYS A 76 13.78 2.78 -23.51
C LYS A 76 14.99 1.88 -23.27
N LYS A 77 15.96 2.34 -22.46
CA LYS A 77 17.14 1.55 -22.12
C LYS A 77 16.77 0.23 -21.42
N ILE A 78 15.84 0.27 -20.44
CA ILE A 78 15.37 -0.93 -19.74
C ILE A 78 14.79 -1.94 -20.73
N PHE A 79 13.94 -1.51 -21.67
CA PHE A 79 13.32 -2.41 -22.64
C PHE A 79 14.30 -2.93 -23.71
N GLU A 80 15.29 -2.13 -24.13
CA GLU A 80 16.34 -2.56 -25.05
C GLU A 80 17.27 -3.60 -24.43
N GLU A 81 17.59 -3.44 -23.13
CA GLU A 81 18.43 -4.37 -22.39
C GLU A 81 17.67 -5.65 -21.94
N ASN A 82 16.34 -5.61 -21.93
CA ASN A 82 15.49 -6.72 -21.47
C ASN A 82 14.31 -6.94 -22.45
N PRO A 83 14.57 -7.48 -23.65
CA PRO A 83 13.56 -7.65 -24.70
C PRO A 83 12.47 -8.68 -24.38
N GLU A 84 12.63 -9.44 -23.29
CA GLU A 84 11.65 -10.37 -22.75
C GLU A 84 10.44 -9.70 -22.12
N TYR A 85 10.51 -8.40 -21.75
CA TYR A 85 9.36 -7.71 -21.22
C TYR A 85 8.27 -7.54 -22.29
N LYS A 86 7.15 -8.23 -22.05
CA LYS A 86 5.93 -8.15 -22.88
C LYS A 86 4.74 -7.58 -22.12
N ILE A 87 4.88 -7.42 -20.80
CA ILE A 87 3.81 -6.98 -19.90
C ILE A 87 4.35 -5.89 -18.98
N VAL A 88 3.67 -4.75 -18.97
CA VAL A 88 3.86 -3.67 -17.98
C VAL A 88 2.56 -3.45 -17.24
N GLU A 89 2.61 -3.52 -15.92
CA GLU A 89 1.47 -3.27 -15.04
C GLU A 89 1.72 -2.06 -14.15
N ALA A 90 0.83 -1.07 -14.19
CA ALA A 90 1.00 0.19 -13.48
C ALA A 90 0.04 0.32 -12.28
N HIS A 91 0.63 0.57 -11.09
CA HIS A 91 -0.07 0.67 -9.80
C HIS A 91 -0.06 2.09 -9.20
N ASN A 92 0.54 3.05 -9.88
CA ASN A 92 0.79 4.42 -9.36
C ASN A 92 -0.41 5.38 -9.47
N GLY A 93 -1.65 4.86 -9.47
CA GLY A 93 -2.83 5.66 -9.74
C GLY A 93 -2.71 6.40 -11.09
N ALA A 94 -3.30 7.58 -11.23
CA ALA A 94 -3.27 8.30 -12.50
C ALA A 94 -1.84 8.51 -13.08
N LEU A 95 -0.83 8.62 -12.22
CA LEU A 95 0.57 8.76 -12.66
C LEU A 95 1.14 7.48 -13.30
N GLY A 96 0.44 6.36 -13.22
CA GLY A 96 0.79 5.13 -13.94
C GLY A 96 0.86 5.31 -15.46
N VAL A 97 0.21 6.36 -15.99
CA VAL A 97 0.28 6.72 -17.42
C VAL A 97 1.72 6.91 -17.90
N TYR A 98 2.65 7.35 -17.06
CA TYR A 98 4.06 7.49 -17.41
C TYR A 98 4.68 6.17 -17.87
N ALA A 99 4.47 5.09 -17.08
CA ALA A 99 4.97 3.76 -17.41
C ALA A 99 4.25 3.17 -18.62
N LEU A 100 2.92 3.32 -18.68
CA LEU A 100 2.10 2.80 -19.77
C LEU A 100 2.40 3.49 -21.12
N HIS A 101 2.59 4.82 -21.11
CA HIS A 101 3.00 5.53 -22.33
C HIS A 101 4.42 5.11 -22.77
N ALA A 102 5.36 5.03 -21.83
CA ALA A 102 6.71 4.54 -22.15
C ALA A 102 6.68 3.11 -22.73
N ALA A 103 5.84 2.23 -22.16
CA ALA A 103 5.62 0.89 -22.69
C ALA A 103 5.01 0.91 -24.11
N LYS A 104 4.02 1.80 -24.34
CA LYS A 104 3.37 1.95 -25.64
C LYS A 104 4.35 2.38 -26.74
N VAL A 105 5.17 3.42 -26.49
CA VAL A 105 6.13 3.92 -27.48
C VAL A 105 7.31 2.97 -27.72
N ASN A 106 7.54 2.03 -26.79
CA ASN A 106 8.51 0.94 -26.98
C ASN A 106 7.86 -0.39 -27.40
N HIS A 107 6.61 -0.34 -27.91
CA HIS A 107 5.90 -1.47 -28.52
C HIS A 107 5.66 -2.65 -27.58
N ILE A 108 5.58 -2.43 -26.25
CA ILE A 108 5.19 -3.46 -25.29
C ILE A 108 3.71 -3.81 -25.52
N PRO A 109 3.38 -5.07 -25.82
CA PRO A 109 2.04 -5.45 -26.28
C PRO A 109 0.97 -5.39 -25.17
N VAL A 110 1.30 -5.77 -23.94
CA VAL A 110 0.33 -5.81 -22.82
C VAL A 110 0.65 -4.68 -21.84
N ARG A 111 -0.31 -3.79 -21.66
CA ARG A 111 -0.20 -2.60 -20.80
C ARG A 111 -1.40 -2.53 -19.88
N ILE A 112 -1.20 -2.98 -18.66
CA ILE A 112 -2.23 -3.12 -17.63
C ILE A 112 -2.23 -1.88 -16.74
N PHE A 113 -3.39 -1.26 -16.56
CA PHE A 113 -3.59 -0.31 -15.48
C PHE A 113 -4.39 -0.97 -14.37
N HIS A 114 -3.80 -1.04 -13.17
CA HIS A 114 -4.44 -1.63 -12.00
C HIS A 114 -4.91 -0.52 -11.05
N ALA A 115 -6.22 -0.37 -10.93
CA ALA A 115 -6.86 0.62 -10.09
C ALA A 115 -6.95 0.13 -8.63
N HIS A 116 -6.36 0.90 -7.69
CA HIS A 116 -6.31 0.55 -6.26
C HIS A 116 -7.09 1.52 -5.35
N GLY A 117 -7.61 2.61 -5.87
CA GLY A 117 -8.27 3.63 -5.07
C GLY A 117 -9.59 4.10 -5.66
N ALA A 118 -10.60 4.25 -4.81
CA ALA A 118 -11.92 4.76 -5.18
C ALA A 118 -11.96 6.29 -5.38
N SER A 119 -10.84 6.99 -5.22
CA SER A 119 -10.75 8.44 -5.43
C SER A 119 -9.33 8.88 -5.82
N ILE A 120 -9.24 10.01 -6.49
CA ILE A 120 -7.97 10.67 -6.76
C ILE A 120 -7.64 11.59 -5.59
N THR A 121 -6.48 11.39 -4.96
CA THR A 121 -6.03 12.22 -3.84
C THR A 121 -5.99 13.71 -4.25
N ARG A 122 -6.69 14.54 -3.51
CA ARG A 122 -6.76 15.99 -3.70
C ARG A 122 -5.58 16.66 -3.00
N ASP A 123 -4.49 16.83 -3.74
CA ASP A 123 -3.30 17.57 -3.32
C ASP A 123 -2.90 18.59 -4.41
N TRP A 124 -1.81 19.32 -4.21
CA TRP A 124 -1.32 20.30 -5.18
C TRP A 124 -1.01 19.72 -6.58
N LYS A 125 -0.87 18.41 -6.71
CA LYS A 125 -0.68 17.68 -7.98
C LYS A 125 -2.00 17.30 -8.65
N LEU A 126 -3.15 17.67 -8.10
CA LEU A 126 -4.45 17.26 -8.65
C LEU A 126 -4.60 17.61 -10.15
N PRO A 127 -4.22 18.82 -10.64
CA PRO A 127 -4.36 19.14 -12.07
C PRO A 127 -3.58 18.15 -12.96
N ILE A 128 -2.35 17.82 -12.57
CA ILE A 128 -1.51 16.85 -13.31
C ILE A 128 -2.15 15.47 -13.27
N LYS A 129 -2.67 15.04 -12.12
CA LYS A 129 -3.33 13.73 -11.98
C LYS A 129 -4.58 13.62 -12.84
N LEU A 130 -5.35 14.70 -13.00
CA LEU A 130 -6.54 14.72 -13.87
C LEU A 130 -6.15 14.59 -15.34
N VAL A 131 -5.12 15.31 -15.80
CA VAL A 131 -4.58 15.16 -17.15
C VAL A 131 -4.06 13.74 -17.37
N CYS A 132 -3.28 13.21 -16.41
CA CYS A 132 -2.78 11.84 -16.48
C CYS A 132 -3.91 10.82 -16.56
N LYS A 133 -4.98 10.98 -15.77
CA LYS A 133 -6.17 10.13 -15.85
C LYS A 133 -6.81 10.16 -17.23
N ALA A 134 -6.98 11.34 -17.82
CA ALA A 134 -7.57 11.47 -19.15
C ALA A 134 -6.73 10.78 -20.24
N LEU A 135 -5.42 10.64 -20.04
CA LEU A 135 -4.52 9.96 -20.97
C LEU A 135 -4.43 8.44 -20.77
N LEU A 136 -4.94 7.89 -19.66
CA LEU A 136 -4.88 6.45 -19.38
C LEU A 136 -5.51 5.59 -20.49
N PRO A 137 -6.76 5.87 -20.98
CA PRO A 137 -7.41 5.00 -21.96
C PRO A 137 -6.62 4.81 -23.27
N SER A 138 -5.85 5.80 -23.67
CA SER A 138 -5.03 5.73 -24.90
C SER A 138 -3.71 4.98 -24.70
N ASN A 139 -3.32 4.68 -23.47
CA ASN A 139 -2.02 4.11 -23.13
C ASN A 139 -2.09 2.70 -22.52
N MET A 140 -3.22 2.32 -21.95
CA MET A 140 -3.51 0.95 -21.49
C MET A 140 -4.30 0.16 -22.53
N ASN A 141 -4.30 -1.16 -22.41
CA ASN A 141 -5.15 -2.07 -23.18
C ASN A 141 -5.71 -3.22 -22.35
N GLN A 142 -5.45 -3.23 -21.05
CA GLN A 142 -6.04 -4.11 -20.06
C GLN A 142 -6.42 -3.32 -18.82
N HIS A 143 -7.61 -3.61 -18.25
CA HIS A 143 -8.17 -2.94 -17.10
C HIS A 143 -8.20 -3.89 -15.91
N PHE A 144 -7.40 -3.64 -14.89
CA PHE A 144 -7.45 -4.39 -13.62
C PHE A 144 -7.89 -3.47 -12.49
N SER A 145 -8.64 -4.02 -11.53
CA SER A 145 -9.10 -3.26 -10.37
C SER A 145 -9.18 -4.13 -9.12
N CYS A 146 -8.84 -3.58 -7.97
CA CYS A 146 -9.02 -4.25 -6.68
C CYS A 146 -10.48 -4.21 -6.16
N GLY A 147 -11.38 -3.45 -6.80
CA GLY A 147 -12.77 -3.31 -6.41
C GLY A 147 -13.57 -2.44 -7.37
N ILE A 148 -14.89 -2.59 -7.33
CA ILE A 148 -15.84 -1.91 -8.25
C ILE A 148 -15.68 -0.38 -8.18
N GLU A 149 -15.55 0.21 -6.99
CA GLU A 149 -15.40 1.66 -6.82
C GLU A 149 -14.10 2.19 -7.42
N ALA A 150 -13.02 1.41 -7.35
CA ALA A 150 -11.76 1.76 -8.00
C ALA A 150 -11.89 1.67 -9.53
N ALA A 151 -12.57 0.64 -10.05
CA ALA A 151 -12.87 0.53 -11.48
C ALA A 151 -13.71 1.72 -11.95
N ARG A 152 -14.78 2.06 -11.24
CA ARG A 152 -15.66 3.21 -11.53
C ARG A 152 -14.87 4.51 -11.56
N CYS A 153 -13.99 4.70 -10.58
CA CYS A 153 -13.17 5.90 -10.48
C CYS A 153 -12.25 6.10 -11.68
N TYR A 154 -11.60 5.06 -12.18
CA TYR A 154 -10.56 5.18 -13.22
C TYR A 154 -11.05 4.88 -14.63
N PHE A 155 -11.97 3.93 -14.78
CA PHE A 155 -12.44 3.46 -16.09
C PHE A 155 -13.80 4.04 -16.48
N GLY A 156 -14.59 4.51 -15.48
CA GLY A 156 -15.92 5.07 -15.68
C GLY A 156 -17.02 4.01 -15.65
N GLU A 157 -18.28 4.49 -15.54
CA GLU A 157 -19.46 3.65 -15.36
C GLU A 157 -19.66 2.66 -16.51
N LYS A 158 -19.47 3.10 -17.75
CA LYS A 158 -19.65 2.26 -18.94
C LYS A 158 -18.79 1.00 -18.97
N VAL A 159 -17.55 1.09 -18.46
CA VAL A 159 -16.64 -0.08 -18.37
C VAL A 159 -17.10 -1.02 -17.27
N VAL A 160 -17.58 -0.47 -16.15
CA VAL A 160 -18.12 -1.26 -15.03
C VAL A 160 -19.41 -1.99 -15.45
N GLU A 161 -20.35 -1.30 -16.08
CA GLU A 161 -21.62 -1.89 -16.57
C GLU A 161 -21.41 -3.02 -17.60
N ARG A 162 -20.37 -2.88 -18.45
CA ARG A 162 -20.02 -3.90 -19.45
C ARG A 162 -19.16 -5.02 -18.89
N ASN A 163 -18.75 -4.91 -17.62
CA ASN A 163 -17.79 -5.81 -17.00
C ASN A 163 -16.48 -5.95 -17.81
N ASP A 164 -16.03 -4.85 -18.43
CA ASP A 164 -14.83 -4.80 -19.28
C ASP A 164 -13.58 -4.49 -18.43
N TYR A 165 -13.42 -5.23 -17.34
CA TYR A 165 -12.23 -5.18 -16.47
C TYR A 165 -12.10 -6.47 -15.66
N GLU A 166 -10.89 -6.79 -15.27
CA GLU A 166 -10.60 -7.92 -14.38
C GLU A 166 -10.56 -7.46 -12.91
N LEU A 167 -11.37 -8.11 -12.09
CA LEU A 167 -11.36 -7.90 -10.65
C LEU A 167 -10.25 -8.73 -10.00
N ILE A 168 -9.20 -8.05 -9.53
CA ILE A 168 -8.07 -8.65 -8.81
C ILE A 168 -8.11 -8.16 -7.36
N PRO A 169 -8.80 -8.85 -6.45
CA PRO A 169 -8.94 -8.40 -5.07
C PRO A 169 -7.62 -8.49 -4.32
N ASN A 170 -7.46 -7.63 -3.30
CA ASN A 170 -6.29 -7.71 -2.43
C ASN A 170 -6.30 -9.05 -1.67
N ALA A 171 -5.22 -9.82 -1.81
CA ALA A 171 -5.06 -11.10 -1.14
C ALA A 171 -4.16 -10.98 0.09
N ILE A 172 -4.48 -11.78 1.12
CA ILE A 172 -3.69 -11.91 2.34
C ILE A 172 -3.47 -13.39 2.69
N GLU A 173 -2.40 -13.68 3.41
CA GLU A 173 -2.18 -15.01 3.99
C GLU A 173 -3.07 -15.19 5.23
N VAL A 174 -4.27 -15.74 5.05
CA VAL A 174 -5.28 -15.87 6.12
C VAL A 174 -4.73 -16.56 7.37
N ASN A 175 -3.88 -17.59 7.19
CA ASN A 175 -3.29 -18.35 8.30
C ASN A 175 -2.44 -17.50 9.25
N ARG A 176 -1.92 -16.36 8.80
CA ARG A 176 -1.17 -15.41 9.64
C ARG A 176 -2.08 -14.57 10.54
N PHE A 177 -3.40 -14.57 10.29
CA PHE A 177 -4.41 -13.81 11.02
C PHE A 177 -5.31 -14.69 11.88
N VAL A 178 -4.99 -15.97 12.02
CA VAL A 178 -5.75 -16.86 12.88
C VAL A 178 -5.55 -16.45 14.35
N PHE A 179 -6.66 -16.44 15.09
CA PHE A 179 -6.63 -16.13 16.52
C PHE A 179 -5.74 -17.12 17.29
N ASP A 180 -4.85 -16.58 18.12
CA ASP A 180 -3.98 -17.33 19.02
C ASP A 180 -4.07 -16.72 20.43
N SER A 181 -4.67 -17.46 21.35
CA SER A 181 -4.88 -17.01 22.73
C SER A 181 -3.58 -16.79 23.48
N THR A 182 -2.53 -17.56 23.19
CA THR A 182 -1.22 -17.45 23.84
C THR A 182 -0.56 -16.13 23.42
N ILE A 183 -0.54 -15.83 22.13
CA ILE A 183 0.00 -14.59 21.61
C ILE A 183 -0.80 -13.40 22.13
N ARG A 184 -2.14 -13.48 22.10
CA ARG A 184 -3.03 -12.45 22.62
C ARG A 184 -2.74 -12.15 24.10
N ASN A 185 -2.68 -13.18 24.93
CA ASN A 185 -2.48 -12.99 26.38
C ASN A 185 -1.10 -12.43 26.68
N ARG A 186 -0.05 -12.86 25.97
CA ARG A 186 1.30 -12.30 26.07
C ARG A 186 1.29 -10.81 25.75
N ILE A 187 0.70 -10.40 24.62
CA ILE A 187 0.68 -8.99 24.19
C ILE A 187 -0.11 -8.13 25.17
N ARG A 188 -1.23 -8.63 25.68
CA ARG A 188 -2.00 -7.91 26.70
C ARG A 188 -1.20 -7.73 27.99
N HIS A 189 -0.50 -8.78 28.43
CA HIS A 189 0.38 -8.73 29.60
C HIS A 189 1.52 -7.72 29.41
N ASP A 190 2.25 -7.81 28.29
CA ASP A 190 3.40 -6.95 28.00
C ASP A 190 3.02 -5.45 27.87
N ASN A 191 1.75 -5.14 27.62
CA ASN A 191 1.24 -3.78 27.48
C ASN A 191 0.26 -3.37 28.60
N HIS A 192 0.10 -4.15 29.67
CA HIS A 192 -0.80 -3.89 30.81
C HIS A 192 -2.27 -3.71 30.39
N LEU A 193 -2.74 -4.56 29.47
CA LEU A 193 -4.06 -4.49 28.84
C LEU A 193 -4.97 -5.68 29.23
N GLU A 194 -4.61 -6.51 30.23
CA GLU A 194 -5.25 -7.79 30.54
C GLU A 194 -6.76 -7.64 30.80
N ASN A 195 -7.14 -6.60 31.55
CA ASN A 195 -8.51 -6.36 31.96
C ASN A 195 -9.18 -5.21 31.17
N LYS A 196 -8.70 -4.92 29.95
CA LYS A 196 -9.24 -3.83 29.16
C LYS A 196 -10.12 -4.35 28.00
N HIS A 197 -11.14 -3.58 27.64
CA HIS A 197 -11.87 -3.75 26.40
C HIS A 197 -11.16 -2.98 25.32
N ILE A 198 -10.46 -3.68 24.42
CA ILE A 198 -9.59 -3.05 23.42
C ILE A 198 -10.35 -2.67 22.17
N VAL A 199 -10.21 -1.42 21.77
CA VAL A 199 -10.53 -0.92 20.44
C VAL A 199 -9.22 -0.73 19.68
N GLY A 200 -8.99 -1.50 18.62
CA GLY A 200 -7.77 -1.45 17.82
C GLY A 200 -7.97 -0.70 16.51
N HIS A 201 -6.99 0.12 16.10
CA HIS A 201 -6.96 0.71 14.77
C HIS A 201 -5.55 0.65 14.19
N VAL A 202 -5.44 0.19 12.94
CA VAL A 202 -4.19 0.12 12.20
C VAL A 202 -4.25 1.09 11.03
N GLY A 203 -3.35 2.06 10.99
CA GLY A 203 -3.33 3.01 9.91
C GLY A 203 -2.27 4.09 10.05
N ARG A 204 -1.80 4.60 8.91
CA ARG A 204 -0.87 5.73 8.90
C ARG A 204 -1.55 6.99 9.45
N PHE A 205 -0.88 7.73 10.33
CA PHE A 205 -1.40 8.99 10.89
C PHE A 205 -1.39 10.10 9.84
N MET A 206 -2.40 10.09 8.99
CA MET A 206 -2.63 11.07 7.91
C MET A 206 -4.13 11.36 7.78
N SER A 207 -4.47 12.48 7.17
CA SER A 207 -5.86 12.99 7.06
C SER A 207 -6.84 11.95 6.50
N GLN A 208 -6.41 11.12 5.56
CA GLN A 208 -7.22 10.08 4.92
C GLN A 208 -7.72 9.01 5.92
N LYS A 209 -7.02 8.78 7.03
CA LYS A 209 -7.38 7.77 8.05
C LYS A 209 -8.26 8.33 9.17
N ASN A 210 -8.45 9.64 9.20
CA ASN A 210 -9.38 10.36 10.08
C ASN A 210 -9.28 9.99 11.57
N HIS A 211 -8.05 9.90 12.09
CA HIS A 211 -7.81 9.62 13.51
C HIS A 211 -8.44 10.69 14.42
N THR A 212 -8.63 11.91 13.91
CA THR A 212 -9.31 13.00 14.63
C THR A 212 -10.72 12.57 15.06
N PHE A 213 -11.52 12.06 14.11
CA PHE A 213 -12.86 11.57 14.39
C PHE A 213 -12.86 10.30 15.27
N LEU A 214 -11.91 9.41 15.05
CA LEU A 214 -11.76 8.20 15.87
C LEU A 214 -11.54 8.54 17.35
N LEU A 215 -10.72 9.55 17.67
CA LEU A 215 -10.50 10.01 19.05
C LEU A 215 -11.76 10.62 19.65
N ASP A 216 -12.53 11.39 18.87
CA ASP A 216 -13.80 11.96 19.34
C ASP A 216 -14.80 10.84 19.69
N VAL A 217 -14.94 9.84 18.80
CA VAL A 217 -15.79 8.66 19.05
C VAL A 217 -15.32 7.90 20.29
N PHE A 218 -14.01 7.67 20.40
CA PHE A 218 -13.47 6.93 21.54
C PHE A 218 -13.63 7.68 22.86
N ALA A 219 -13.57 9.01 22.87
CA ALA A 219 -13.87 9.81 24.05
C ALA A 219 -15.31 9.57 24.57
N GLU A 220 -16.28 9.44 23.66
CA GLU A 220 -17.66 9.10 24.04
C GLU A 220 -17.81 7.64 24.53
N VAL A 221 -17.11 6.70 23.88
CA VAL A 221 -17.04 5.29 24.35
C VAL A 221 -16.47 5.22 25.76
N SER A 222 -15.39 5.97 26.01
CA SER A 222 -14.70 5.95 27.30
C SER A 222 -15.54 6.44 28.47
N LYS A 223 -16.54 7.30 28.24
CA LYS A 223 -17.51 7.76 29.26
C LYS A 223 -18.47 6.64 29.70
N ARG A 224 -18.78 5.71 28.79
CA ARG A 224 -19.74 4.62 29.01
C ARG A 224 -19.08 3.33 29.50
N ASP A 225 -17.82 3.13 29.16
CA ASP A 225 -17.06 1.94 29.51
C ASP A 225 -15.70 2.32 30.14
N SER A 226 -15.60 2.14 31.45
CA SER A 226 -14.40 2.45 32.21
C SER A 226 -13.20 1.54 31.87
N LEU A 227 -13.45 0.38 31.27
CA LEU A 227 -12.42 -0.56 30.85
C LEU A 227 -11.98 -0.39 29.41
N ALA A 228 -12.70 0.42 28.61
CA ALA A 228 -12.33 0.66 27.20
C ALA A 228 -10.93 1.26 27.07
N HIS A 229 -10.13 0.76 26.15
CA HIS A 229 -8.78 1.24 25.85
C HIS A 229 -8.56 1.23 24.33
N LEU A 230 -8.07 2.34 23.79
CA LEU A 230 -7.79 2.49 22.37
C LEU A 230 -6.30 2.18 22.07
N VAL A 231 -6.04 1.29 21.13
CA VAL A 231 -4.69 0.97 20.67
C VAL A 231 -4.53 1.39 19.21
N LEU A 232 -3.61 2.31 18.95
CA LEU A 232 -3.35 2.88 17.63
C LEU A 232 -1.98 2.41 17.10
N LEU A 233 -2.00 1.67 15.98
CA LEU A 233 -0.80 1.19 15.32
C LEU A 233 -0.57 1.95 14.02
N GLY A 234 0.63 2.47 13.85
CA GLY A 234 1.06 3.22 12.68
C GLY A 234 1.88 4.43 13.04
N ASP A 235 2.35 5.14 12.04
CA ASP A 235 3.14 6.36 12.15
C ASP A 235 2.69 7.36 11.09
N GLY A 236 3.04 8.62 11.21
CA GLY A 236 2.73 9.65 10.22
C GLY A 236 2.72 11.07 10.78
N GLU A 237 2.58 12.03 9.89
CA GLU A 237 2.69 13.46 10.15
C GLU A 237 1.70 14.00 11.20
N LEU A 238 0.57 13.32 11.42
CA LEU A 238 -0.45 13.75 12.36
C LEU A 238 -0.32 13.09 13.74
N MET A 239 0.68 12.25 13.99
CA MET A 239 0.77 11.49 15.24
C MET A 239 0.85 12.38 16.48
N ASP A 240 1.69 13.41 16.46
CA ASP A 240 1.87 14.28 17.62
C ASP A 240 0.63 15.15 17.87
N ALA A 241 -0.02 15.62 16.81
CA ALA A 241 -1.30 16.32 16.92
C ALA A 241 -2.42 15.42 17.51
N MET A 242 -2.40 14.12 17.21
CA MET A 242 -3.35 13.16 17.79
C MET A 242 -3.07 12.87 19.26
N LYS A 243 -1.82 12.82 19.68
CA LYS A 243 -1.45 12.72 21.10
C LYS A 243 -1.92 13.94 21.90
N GLU A 244 -1.70 15.14 21.35
CA GLU A 244 -2.21 16.39 21.94
C GLU A 244 -3.74 16.39 22.06
N LYS A 245 -4.44 15.99 20.98
CA LYS A 245 -5.89 15.87 21.00
C LYS A 245 -6.38 14.88 22.06
N ALA A 246 -5.75 13.72 22.20
CA ALA A 246 -6.10 12.75 23.23
C ALA A 246 -5.94 13.33 24.65
N SER A 247 -4.92 14.17 24.87
CA SER A 247 -4.73 14.90 26.13
C SER A 247 -5.84 15.92 26.36
N ASN A 248 -6.20 16.71 25.35
CA ASN A 248 -7.27 17.74 25.42
C ASN A 248 -8.66 17.12 25.66
N LEU A 249 -8.88 15.88 25.17
CA LEU A 249 -10.12 15.13 25.42
C LEU A 249 -10.12 14.39 26.78
N GLY A 250 -9.04 14.47 27.55
CA GLY A 250 -8.92 13.78 28.85
C GLY A 250 -8.83 12.26 28.76
N ILE A 251 -8.44 11.70 27.60
CA ILE A 251 -8.37 10.25 27.36
C ILE A 251 -6.94 9.75 27.18
N LYS A 252 -5.92 10.57 27.45
CA LYS A 252 -4.51 10.23 27.24
C LYS A 252 -4.10 8.88 27.83
N ASP A 253 -4.52 8.62 29.07
CA ASP A 253 -4.16 7.38 29.80
C ASP A 253 -4.95 6.16 29.31
N ARG A 254 -5.85 6.34 28.37
CA ARG A 254 -6.72 5.30 27.79
C ARG A 254 -6.44 5.10 26.30
N VAL A 255 -5.37 5.70 25.78
CA VAL A 255 -4.94 5.56 24.38
C VAL A 255 -3.47 5.18 24.32
N THR A 256 -3.16 4.04 23.70
CA THR A 256 -1.79 3.61 23.45
C THR A 256 -1.43 3.88 21.99
N PHE A 257 -0.40 4.69 21.77
CA PHE A 257 0.21 4.93 20.44
C PHE A 257 1.42 4.01 20.29
N VAL A 258 1.27 2.93 19.53
CA VAL A 258 2.31 1.89 19.39
C VAL A 258 3.40 2.30 18.41
N GLY A 259 3.09 3.18 17.45
CA GLY A 259 4.03 3.53 16.39
C GLY A 259 4.05 2.49 15.26
N ASN A 260 5.11 2.52 14.46
CA ASN A 260 5.28 1.59 13.34
C ASN A 260 5.90 0.28 13.81
N VAL A 261 5.12 -0.79 13.82
CA VAL A 261 5.56 -2.14 14.22
C VAL A 261 6.19 -2.82 13.00
N GLY A 262 7.49 -2.72 12.84
CA GLY A 262 8.17 -3.39 11.71
C GLY A 262 9.41 -2.71 11.15
N SER A 263 9.82 -1.55 11.67
CA SER A 263 11.11 -0.92 11.35
C SER A 263 11.88 -0.62 12.62
N GLY A 264 12.64 -1.60 13.12
CA GLY A 264 13.77 -1.37 14.00
C GLY A 264 13.48 -0.65 15.32
N ILE A 265 12.44 -1.00 16.05
CA ILE A 265 12.25 -0.46 17.39
C ILE A 265 12.97 -1.35 18.39
N SER A 266 14.15 -0.90 18.82
CA SER A 266 14.93 -1.47 19.90
C SER A 266 14.42 -1.08 21.30
N SER A 267 13.12 -0.97 21.53
CA SER A 267 12.62 -0.71 22.89
C SER A 267 11.27 -1.33 23.27
N CYS A 268 10.56 -1.97 22.35
CA CYS A 268 9.56 -2.97 22.70
C CYS A 268 10.05 -4.32 22.17
N ARG A 269 10.56 -5.17 23.04
CA ARG A 269 10.92 -6.55 22.73
C ARG A 269 9.65 -7.35 22.39
N ILE A 270 9.08 -7.07 21.23
CA ILE A 270 8.18 -7.99 20.53
C ILE A 270 9.13 -8.75 19.61
N GLY A 271 9.32 -10.03 19.87
CA GLY A 271 10.35 -10.87 19.28
C GLY A 271 10.55 -10.70 17.79
N SER A 272 11.72 -11.03 17.31
CA SER A 272 12.31 -10.85 15.98
C SER A 272 11.58 -11.50 14.80
N GLU A 273 10.29 -11.78 14.91
CA GLU A 273 9.49 -12.42 13.86
C GLU A 273 8.46 -11.46 13.28
N GLU A 274 8.28 -11.51 11.97
CA GLU A 274 7.32 -10.75 11.15
C GLU A 274 5.84 -10.82 11.61
N LYS A 275 5.54 -11.61 12.62
CA LYS A 275 4.20 -11.81 13.21
C LYS A 275 3.72 -10.68 14.14
N ALA A 276 4.51 -9.65 14.37
CA ALA A 276 4.27 -8.67 15.43
C ALA A 276 3.06 -7.72 15.22
N ILE A 277 2.60 -7.54 13.98
CA ILE A 277 1.44 -6.66 13.69
C ILE A 277 0.10 -7.37 13.92
N TYR A 278 0.04 -8.66 13.65
CA TYR A 278 -1.20 -9.43 13.62
C TYR A 278 -1.86 -9.64 14.99
N PRO A 279 -1.09 -9.83 16.09
CA PRO A 279 -1.69 -10.00 17.42
C PRO A 279 -2.47 -8.77 17.91
N PHE A 280 -2.12 -7.56 17.47
CA PHE A 280 -2.87 -6.35 17.82
C PHE A 280 -4.21 -6.22 17.09
N LEU A 281 -4.43 -6.94 16.00
CA LEU A 281 -5.74 -7.01 15.33
C LEU A 281 -6.71 -7.97 16.01
N LEU A 282 -6.21 -8.81 16.92
CA LEU A 282 -6.97 -9.86 17.62
C LEU A 282 -7.15 -9.54 19.12
N LEU A 283 -6.86 -8.31 19.54
CA LEU A 283 -7.06 -7.82 20.92
C LEU A 283 -8.54 -7.64 21.22
#